data_f888ed57a3114c2531e502e85c90a08f
#
_entry.id   f888ed57a3114c2531e502e85c90a08f
#
_cell.length_a   1.000
_cell.length_b   1.000
_cell.length_c   1.000
_cell.angle_alpha   90.00
_cell.angle_beta   90.00
_cell.angle_gamma   90.00
#
_symmetry.space_group_name_H-M   'P 1'
#
loop_
_entity.id
_entity.type
_entity.pdbx_description
1 polymer ?
#
loop_
_entity_poly.entity_id
_entity_poly.type
_entity_poly.pdbx_seq_one_letter_code
_entity_poly.pdbx_strand_id
1 'polypeptide(L)'
;MNSRLKTLLILAASLCVCLLAALAYACILQLHGWYHGAPEEGIARYAGVRQEDVRLCVTQQEEGYLYTIWENTATGEVSMTFLAQQKRLGRSYLRPKGAASLSANGTVFEIYQTGEGGGIQKSLIIVACDNRSGTLDRC
;
A
#
# COMPACT_ATOMS: atom_id res chain seq x y z
N MET A 1 -36.55 -7.28 37.73
CA MET A 1 -35.20 -6.95 37.25
C MET A 1 -34.92 -5.47 37.51
N ASN A 2 -33.89 -5.17 38.27
CA ASN A 2 -33.54 -3.81 38.72
C ASN A 2 -33.29 -2.90 37.50
N SER A 3 -33.76 -1.65 37.51
CA SER A 3 -33.59 -0.70 36.39
C SER A 3 -32.11 -0.52 36.01
N ARG A 4 -31.23 -0.54 37.00
CA ARG A 4 -29.78 -0.48 36.80
C ARG A 4 -29.22 -1.68 35.99
N LEU A 5 -29.76 -2.89 36.23
CA LEU A 5 -29.36 -4.09 35.52
C LEU A 5 -29.80 -4.03 34.04
N LYS A 6 -30.98 -3.51 33.76
CA LYS A 6 -31.48 -3.29 32.40
C LYS A 6 -30.57 -2.31 31.64
N THR A 7 -30.20 -1.19 32.27
CA THR A 7 -29.34 -0.19 31.67
C THR A 7 -27.96 -0.77 31.38
N LEU A 8 -27.37 -1.53 32.28
CA LEU A 8 -26.10 -2.20 32.08
C LEU A 8 -26.14 -3.22 30.93
N LEU A 9 -27.20 -4.00 30.82
CA LEU A 9 -27.38 -4.95 29.71
C LEU A 9 -27.49 -4.24 28.35
N ILE A 10 -28.21 -3.12 28.28
CA ILE A 10 -28.37 -2.33 27.07
C ILE A 10 -27.02 -1.74 26.68
N LEU A 11 -26.25 -1.19 27.60
CA LEU A 11 -24.90 -0.64 27.34
C LEU A 11 -23.94 -1.73 26.86
N ALA A 12 -23.93 -2.89 27.49
CA ALA A 12 -23.10 -4.02 27.09
C ALA A 12 -23.49 -4.51 25.69
N ALA A 13 -24.76 -4.64 25.38
CA ALA A 13 -25.26 -5.04 24.07
C ALA A 13 -24.84 -4.02 22.98
N SER A 14 -25.00 -2.72 23.25
CA SER A 14 -24.60 -1.68 22.28
C SER A 14 -23.11 -1.68 22.06
N LEU A 15 -22.29 -1.88 23.08
CA LEU A 15 -20.84 -2.00 22.95
C LEU A 15 -20.44 -3.21 22.09
N CYS A 16 -21.07 -4.36 22.32
CA CYS A 16 -20.85 -5.56 21.50
C CYS A 16 -21.19 -5.32 20.03
N VAL A 17 -22.31 -4.67 19.73
CA VAL A 17 -22.70 -4.34 18.35
C VAL A 17 -21.69 -3.41 17.71
N CYS A 18 -21.22 -2.39 18.41
CA CYS A 18 -20.16 -1.48 17.89
C CYS A 18 -18.84 -2.21 17.61
N LEU A 19 -18.44 -3.12 18.50
CA LEU A 19 -17.22 -3.93 18.30
C LEU A 19 -17.35 -4.86 17.09
N LEU A 20 -18.49 -5.53 16.94
CA LEU A 20 -18.76 -6.40 15.78
C LEU A 20 -18.78 -5.61 14.47
N ALA A 21 -19.36 -4.42 14.46
CA ALA A 21 -19.38 -3.55 13.30
C ALA A 21 -17.96 -3.08 12.92
N ALA A 22 -17.13 -2.72 13.90
CA ALA A 22 -15.76 -2.34 13.68
C ALA A 22 -14.91 -3.51 13.13
N LEU A 23 -15.11 -4.71 13.65
CA LEU A 23 -14.45 -5.93 13.18
C LEU A 23 -14.88 -6.27 11.75
N ALA A 24 -16.15 -6.22 11.44
CA ALA A 24 -16.67 -6.44 10.09
C ALA A 24 -16.08 -5.43 9.10
N TYR A 25 -16.01 -4.15 9.48
CA TYR A 25 -15.40 -3.11 8.65
C TYR A 25 -13.91 -3.38 8.39
N ALA A 26 -13.15 -3.77 9.42
CA ALA A 26 -11.74 -4.13 9.26
C ALA A 26 -11.56 -5.34 8.33
N CYS A 27 -12.40 -6.37 8.47
CA CYS A 27 -12.39 -7.53 7.58
C CYS A 27 -12.69 -7.13 6.12
N ILE A 28 -13.67 -6.28 5.89
CA ILE A 28 -14.01 -5.79 4.54
C ILE A 28 -12.82 -5.05 3.91
N LEU A 29 -12.14 -4.18 4.67
CA LEU A 29 -10.96 -3.48 4.17
C LEU A 29 -9.85 -4.46 3.77
N GLN A 30 -9.59 -5.48 4.58
CA GLN A 30 -8.57 -6.50 4.29
C GLN A 30 -8.95 -7.34 3.06
N LEU A 31 -10.22 -7.72 2.92
CA LEU A 31 -10.71 -8.46 1.74
C LEU A 31 -10.51 -7.66 0.44
N HIS A 32 -10.60 -6.34 0.50
CA HIS A 32 -10.31 -5.45 -0.62
C HIS A 32 -8.83 -5.10 -0.79
N GLY A 33 -7.94 -5.74 -0.03
CA GLY A 33 -6.49 -5.54 -0.12
C GLY A 33 -5.99 -4.23 0.51
N TRP A 34 -6.83 -3.52 1.26
CA TRP A 34 -6.42 -2.37 2.02
C TRP A 34 -5.77 -2.80 3.33
N TYR A 35 -4.65 -2.18 3.67
CA TYR A 35 -3.98 -2.43 4.95
C TYR A 35 -3.55 -1.11 5.59
N HIS A 36 -3.36 -1.14 6.89
CA HIS A 36 -2.84 -0.04 7.68
C HIS A 36 -1.46 -0.43 8.18
N GLY A 37 -0.42 0.21 7.65
CA GLY A 37 0.97 -0.12 7.98
C GLY A 37 1.95 0.64 7.10
N ALA A 38 3.20 0.23 7.17
CA ALA A 38 4.27 0.80 6.36
C ALA A 38 4.17 0.35 4.89
N PRO A 39 4.66 1.18 3.94
CA PRO A 39 4.68 0.81 2.52
C PRO A 39 5.37 -0.51 2.23
N GLU A 40 6.44 -0.82 2.97
CA GLU A 40 7.23 -2.05 2.83
C GLU A 40 6.39 -3.31 3.01
N GLU A 41 5.42 -3.28 3.92
CA GLU A 41 4.52 -4.41 4.15
C GLU A 41 3.67 -4.72 2.90
N GLY A 42 3.11 -3.70 2.26
CA GLY A 42 2.31 -3.88 1.06
C GLY A 42 3.15 -4.30 -0.14
N ILE A 43 4.34 -3.74 -0.28
CA ILE A 43 5.30 -4.10 -1.30
C ILE A 43 5.69 -5.57 -1.15
N ALA A 44 6.06 -5.98 0.06
CA ALA A 44 6.46 -7.36 0.36
C ALA A 44 5.36 -8.37 0.02
N ARG A 45 4.12 -8.09 0.42
CA ARG A 45 2.96 -8.94 0.10
C ARG A 45 2.71 -9.01 -1.41
N TYR A 46 2.79 -7.89 -2.10
CA TYR A 46 2.53 -7.81 -3.53
C TYR A 46 3.61 -8.48 -4.37
N ALA A 47 4.88 -8.28 -4.02
CA ALA A 47 6.02 -8.85 -4.71
C ALA A 47 6.32 -10.30 -4.30
N GLY A 48 5.72 -10.81 -3.21
CA GLY A 48 5.99 -12.15 -2.70
C GLY A 48 7.38 -12.29 -2.06
N VAL A 49 7.91 -11.20 -1.50
CA VAL A 49 9.21 -11.17 -0.83
C VAL A 49 9.03 -10.96 0.67
N ARG A 50 10.09 -11.15 1.46
CA ARG A 50 10.03 -10.85 2.90
C ARG A 50 10.10 -9.34 3.11
N GLN A 51 9.36 -8.84 4.09
CA GLN A 51 9.35 -7.41 4.40
C GLN A 51 10.75 -6.87 4.76
N GLU A 52 11.56 -7.67 5.43
CA GLU A 52 12.93 -7.32 5.79
C GLU A 52 13.89 -7.18 4.61
N ASP A 53 13.52 -7.74 3.44
CA ASP A 53 14.28 -7.63 2.21
C ASP A 53 13.87 -6.41 1.36
N VAL A 54 12.84 -5.69 1.78
CA VAL A 54 12.36 -4.48 1.08
C VAL A 54 13.08 -3.25 1.64
N ARG A 55 13.91 -2.62 0.83
CA ARG A 55 14.54 -1.34 1.13
C ARG A 55 13.96 -0.24 0.23
N LEU A 56 13.28 0.73 0.83
CA LEU A 56 12.76 1.88 0.10
C LEU A 56 13.91 2.80 -0.31
N CYS A 57 13.97 3.14 -1.59
CA CYS A 57 14.96 4.04 -2.17
C CYS A 57 14.37 5.43 -2.35
N VAL A 58 13.23 5.51 -3.00
CA VAL A 58 12.51 6.75 -3.27
C VAL A 58 11.03 6.53 -2.97
N THR A 59 10.42 7.51 -2.35
CA THR A 59 8.99 7.54 -2.09
C THR A 59 8.45 8.90 -2.47
N GLN A 60 7.48 8.92 -3.37
CA GLN A 60 6.79 10.13 -3.82
C GLN A 60 5.30 9.94 -3.68
N GLN A 61 4.64 10.93 -3.08
CA GLN A 61 3.20 10.94 -2.93
C GLN A 61 2.58 11.93 -3.92
N GLU A 62 1.58 11.47 -4.66
CA GLU A 62 0.86 12.29 -5.63
C GLU A 62 -0.59 11.81 -5.76
N GLU A 63 -1.55 12.73 -5.71
CA GLU A 63 -2.98 12.50 -6.00
C GLU A 63 -3.60 11.22 -5.41
N GLY A 64 -3.29 10.88 -4.16
CA GLY A 64 -3.84 9.69 -3.51
C GLY A 64 -3.10 8.39 -3.84
N TYR A 65 -1.92 8.50 -4.44
CA TYR A 65 -1.01 7.40 -4.71
C TYR A 65 0.34 7.64 -4.04
N LEU A 66 0.97 6.55 -3.66
CA LEU A 66 2.34 6.51 -3.18
C LEU A 66 3.16 5.69 -4.18
N TYR A 67 4.08 6.36 -4.85
CA TYR A 67 5.03 5.76 -5.77
C TYR A 67 6.30 5.44 -5.01
N THR A 68 6.74 4.19 -5.08
CA THR A 68 7.92 3.74 -4.36
C THR A 68 8.88 3.04 -5.31
N ILE A 69 10.15 3.45 -5.27
CA ILE A 69 11.24 2.68 -5.83
C ILE A 69 11.89 1.96 -4.66
N TRP A 70 12.08 0.68 -4.79
CA TRP A 70 12.61 -0.15 -3.73
C TRP A 70 13.56 -1.21 -4.29
N GLU A 71 14.47 -1.64 -3.44
CA GLU A 71 15.42 -2.70 -3.72
C GLU A 71 15.07 -3.94 -2.89
N ASN A 72 15.12 -5.09 -3.54
CA ASN A 72 15.15 -6.38 -2.85
C ASN A 72 16.60 -6.65 -2.39
N THR A 73 16.87 -6.48 -1.11
CA THR A 73 18.23 -6.62 -0.56
C THR A 73 18.78 -8.04 -0.65
N ALA A 74 17.92 -9.04 -0.82
CA ALA A 74 18.34 -10.43 -1.00
C ALA A 74 18.84 -10.72 -2.43
N THR A 75 18.32 -10.01 -3.44
CA THR A 75 18.67 -10.24 -4.85
C THR A 75 19.40 -9.06 -5.51
N GLY A 76 19.34 -7.87 -4.91
CA GLY A 76 19.80 -6.62 -5.51
C GLY A 76 18.92 -6.10 -6.64
N GLU A 77 17.73 -6.69 -6.83
CA GLU A 77 16.80 -6.25 -7.87
C GLU A 77 16.08 -4.98 -7.43
N VAL A 78 16.02 -4.00 -8.32
CA VAL A 78 15.30 -2.75 -8.10
C VAL A 78 13.98 -2.78 -8.84
N SER A 79 12.93 -2.43 -8.14
CA SER A 79 11.57 -2.43 -8.68
C SER A 79 10.83 -1.16 -8.26
N MET A 80 9.78 -0.83 -8.98
CA MET A 80 8.86 0.22 -8.62
C MET A 80 7.49 -0.37 -8.28
N THR A 81 6.88 0.12 -7.21
CA THR A 81 5.53 -0.26 -6.84
C THR A 81 4.72 0.99 -6.56
N PHE A 82 3.47 1.02 -6.99
CA PHE A 82 2.54 2.07 -6.65
C PHE A 82 1.43 1.54 -5.77
N LEU A 83 1.18 2.29 -4.70
CA LEU A 83 0.22 2.00 -3.67
C LEU A 83 -0.85 3.08 -3.71
N ALA A 84 -2.12 2.69 -3.88
CA ALA A 84 -3.21 3.63 -3.65
C ALA A 84 -3.25 3.97 -2.16
N GLN A 85 -3.43 5.24 -1.85
CA GLN A 85 -3.53 5.74 -0.48
C GLN A 85 -4.90 6.35 -0.24
N GLN A 86 -5.54 5.99 0.86
CA GLN A 86 -6.82 6.53 1.27
C GLN A 86 -6.83 6.83 2.76
N LYS A 87 -7.30 8.02 3.13
CA LYS A 87 -7.56 8.37 4.52
C LYS A 87 -8.98 7.97 4.92
N ARG A 88 -9.11 7.20 6.00
CA ARG A 88 -10.40 6.83 6.59
C ARG A 88 -10.30 6.90 8.11
N LEU A 89 -11.25 7.57 8.76
CA LEU A 89 -11.29 7.73 10.22
C LEU A 89 -9.96 8.20 10.82
N GLY A 90 -9.28 9.15 10.14
CA GLY A 90 -8.00 9.71 10.58
C GLY A 90 -6.78 8.80 10.37
N ARG A 91 -6.95 7.59 9.80
CA ARG A 91 -5.87 6.65 9.49
C ARG A 91 -5.63 6.55 8.00
N SER A 92 -4.38 6.40 7.61
CA SER A 92 -3.99 6.13 6.23
C SER A 92 -4.02 4.62 5.97
N TYR A 93 -4.68 4.25 4.88
CA TYR A 93 -4.69 2.89 4.36
C TYR A 93 -4.01 2.86 3.01
N LEU A 94 -3.27 1.79 2.75
CA LEU A 94 -2.53 1.56 1.51
C LEU A 94 -3.05 0.31 0.82
N ARG A 95 -3.02 0.31 -0.51
CA ARG A 95 -3.36 -0.85 -1.33
C ARG A 95 -2.44 -0.91 -2.55
N PRO A 96 -1.67 -2.00 -2.74
CA PRO A 96 -0.88 -2.18 -3.95
C PRO A 96 -1.77 -2.21 -5.20
N LYS A 97 -1.36 -1.49 -6.25
CA LYS A 97 -2.10 -1.38 -7.51
C LYS A 97 -1.31 -1.91 -8.69
N GLY A 98 0.00 -1.91 -8.61
CA GLY A 98 0.84 -2.41 -9.67
C GLY A 98 2.32 -2.27 -9.33
N ALA A 99 3.14 -2.90 -10.15
CA ALA A 99 4.59 -2.83 -10.06
C ALA A 99 5.21 -2.84 -11.45
N ALA A 100 6.42 -2.31 -11.55
CA ALA A 100 7.26 -2.39 -12.73
C ALA A 100 8.70 -2.70 -12.30
N SER A 101 9.33 -3.65 -12.98
CA SER A 101 10.75 -3.93 -12.77
C SER A 101 11.59 -2.89 -13.48
N LEU A 102 12.62 -2.38 -12.81
CA LEU A 102 13.57 -1.46 -13.39
C LEU A 102 14.73 -2.27 -13.94
N SER A 103 14.98 -2.18 -15.25
CA SER A 103 16.14 -2.84 -15.83
C SER A 103 17.41 -1.99 -15.59
N ALA A 104 18.55 -2.67 -15.47
CA ALA A 104 19.87 -2.05 -15.22
C ALA A 104 20.32 -1.04 -16.32
N ASN A 105 19.62 -0.97 -17.44
CA ASN A 105 20.01 -0.17 -18.61
C ASN A 105 19.31 1.19 -18.73
N GLY A 106 18.75 1.71 -17.64
CA GLY A 106 18.12 3.03 -17.64
C GLY A 106 16.92 3.10 -18.58
N THR A 107 15.82 2.43 -18.23
CA THR A 107 14.64 2.39 -19.08
C THR A 107 13.64 3.46 -18.62
N VAL A 108 13.09 4.19 -19.58
CA VAL A 108 11.94 5.06 -19.38
C VAL A 108 10.70 4.17 -19.27
N PHE A 109 9.99 4.24 -18.14
CA PHE A 109 8.74 3.50 -17.98
C PHE A 109 7.55 4.43 -18.22
N GLU A 110 6.69 4.03 -19.13
CA GLU A 110 5.33 4.56 -19.23
C GLU A 110 4.42 3.66 -18.39
N ILE A 111 3.85 4.22 -17.35
CA ILE A 111 2.86 3.51 -16.53
C ILE A 111 1.47 3.93 -16.98
N TYR A 112 0.71 2.96 -17.45
CA TYR A 112 -0.69 3.14 -17.78
C TYR A 112 -1.53 2.74 -16.57
N GLN A 113 -2.24 3.68 -16.01
CA GLN A 113 -3.21 3.42 -14.93
C GLN A 113 -4.61 3.36 -15.52
N THR A 114 -5.31 2.26 -15.30
CA THR A 114 -6.74 2.17 -15.59
C THR A 114 -7.48 2.84 -14.43
N GLY A 115 -8.12 3.98 -14.69
CA GLY A 115 -8.97 4.65 -13.71
C GLY A 115 -10.23 3.84 -13.40
N GLU A 116 -10.83 4.07 -12.24
CA GLU A 116 -12.15 3.55 -11.90
C GLU A 116 -13.17 4.17 -12.88
N GLY A 117 -13.60 3.43 -13.86
CA GLY A 117 -14.49 3.91 -14.94
C GLY A 117 -14.01 3.54 -16.34
N GLY A 118 -12.92 2.76 -16.47
CA GLY A 118 -12.43 2.25 -17.75
C GLY A 118 -11.67 3.26 -18.61
N GLY A 119 -11.43 4.47 -18.11
CA GLY A 119 -10.55 5.45 -18.75
C GLY A 119 -9.08 5.11 -18.48
N ILE A 120 -8.24 5.16 -19.50
CA ILE A 120 -6.78 5.05 -19.36
C ILE A 120 -6.27 6.42 -18.90
N GLN A 121 -5.89 6.53 -17.65
CA GLN A 121 -5.18 7.70 -17.14
C GLN A 121 -3.68 7.46 -17.34
N LYS A 122 -3.08 8.22 -18.26
CA LYS A 122 -1.65 8.13 -18.55
C LYS A 122 -0.89 8.94 -17.51
N SER A 123 -0.20 8.26 -16.60
CA SER A 123 0.79 8.89 -15.73
C SER A 123 2.17 8.54 -16.26
N LEU A 124 2.88 9.54 -16.78
CA LEU A 124 4.26 9.38 -17.21
C LEU A 124 5.16 9.59 -15.99
N ILE A 125 5.73 8.52 -15.47
CA ILE A 125 6.78 8.58 -14.47
C ILE A 125 8.09 8.27 -15.18
N ILE A 126 8.92 9.29 -15.36
CA ILE A 126 10.27 9.12 -15.91
C ILE A 126 11.20 8.83 -14.73
N VAL A 127 11.60 7.58 -14.59
CA VAL A 127 12.66 7.19 -13.66
C VAL A 127 13.93 7.03 -14.50
N ALA A 128 14.78 8.05 -14.52
CA ALA A 128 16.09 7.95 -15.12
C ALA A 128 17.06 7.36 -14.09
N CYS A 129 17.32 6.07 -14.18
CA CYS A 129 18.43 5.44 -13.45
C CYS A 129 19.62 5.33 -14.39
N ASP A 130 20.63 6.16 -14.22
CA ASP A 130 21.91 5.96 -14.89
C ASP A 130 22.73 4.95 -14.08
N ASN A 131 22.61 3.69 -14.44
CA ASN A 131 23.34 2.61 -13.79
C ASN A 131 24.53 2.17 -14.66
N ARG A 132 25.37 3.09 -15.09
CA ARG A 132 26.59 2.77 -15.84
C ARG A 132 27.60 1.97 -15.04
N SER A 133 27.49 1.97 -13.72
CA SER A 133 28.38 1.22 -12.82
C SER A 133 27.84 -0.15 -12.40
N GLY A 134 26.60 -0.53 -12.76
CA GLY A 134 25.98 -1.78 -12.35
C GLY A 134 25.58 -1.82 -10.87
N THR A 135 25.83 -0.75 -10.15
CA THR A 135 25.45 -0.58 -8.75
C THR A 135 24.65 0.70 -8.63
N LEU A 136 23.36 0.60 -8.28
CA LEU A 136 22.69 1.69 -7.61
C LEU A 136 23.40 1.88 -6.27
N ASP A 137 24.57 2.52 -6.31
CA ASP A 137 25.28 2.88 -5.11
C ASP A 137 24.43 3.86 -4.32
N ARG A 138 23.77 3.32 -3.34
CA ARG A 138 22.99 3.98 -2.29
C ARG A 138 21.59 4.44 -2.72
N CYS A 139 20.67 3.56 -2.51
CA CYS A 139 19.39 4.01 -1.94
C CYS A 139 19.58 4.49 -0.50
#